data_cf0b333a4c3b470b00de5a778266ce48
#
_entry.id   cf0b333a4c3b470b00de5a778266ce48
#
_cell.length_a   1.000
_cell.length_b   1.000
_cell.length_c   1.000
_cell.angle_alpha   90.00
_cell.angle_beta   90.00
_cell.angle_gamma   90.00
#
_symmetry.space_group_name_H-M   'P 1'
#
loop_
_entity.id
_entity.type
_entity.pdbx_description
1 polymer ?
#
loop_
_entity_poly.entity_id
_entity_poly.type
_entity_poly.pdbx_seq_one_letter_code
_entity_poly.pdbx_strand_id
1 'polypeptide(L)'
;MATNWRDSILEDLGALSDSNLRRKLRLLSGAQGPLIHFEGREVIHLAGNNYLGLADHPALADAAAKAASEWGSSAAASPLISGYMEPHEALSRQL
;
A
#
# COMPACT_ATOMS: atom_id res chain seq x y z
N MET A 1 -11.06 -14.16 35.47
CA MET A 1 -9.79 -13.59 35.00
C MET A 1 -10.06 -12.92 33.68
N ALA A 2 -9.65 -11.67 33.50
CA ALA A 2 -9.77 -11.02 32.19
C ALA A 2 -8.83 -11.77 31.23
N THR A 3 -9.38 -12.40 30.23
CA THR A 3 -8.63 -13.03 29.15
C THR A 3 -7.80 -11.94 28.48
N ASN A 4 -6.50 -12.11 28.41
CA ASN A 4 -5.63 -11.15 27.73
C ASN A 4 -6.05 -11.12 26.26
N TRP A 5 -6.35 -9.94 25.73
CA TRP A 5 -6.76 -9.76 24.33
C TRP A 5 -5.82 -10.46 23.33
N ARG A 6 -4.54 -10.55 23.66
CA ARG A 6 -3.53 -11.22 22.84
C ARG A 6 -3.77 -12.73 22.79
N ASP A 7 -4.13 -13.33 23.92
CA ASP A 7 -4.37 -14.78 24.00
C ASP A 7 -5.64 -15.13 23.20
N SER A 8 -6.69 -14.30 23.28
CA SER A 8 -7.90 -14.45 22.47
C SER A 8 -7.60 -14.40 20.97
N ILE A 9 -6.77 -13.44 20.50
CA ILE A 9 -6.38 -13.36 19.09
C ILE A 9 -5.57 -14.60 18.66
N LEU A 10 -4.69 -15.09 19.50
CA LEU A 10 -3.89 -16.28 19.17
C LEU A 10 -4.75 -17.54 19.07
N GLU A 11 -5.76 -17.67 19.94
CA GLU A 11 -6.74 -18.75 19.88
C GLU A 11 -7.57 -18.70 18.60
N ASP A 12 -8.11 -17.52 18.25
CA ASP A 12 -8.85 -17.31 16.99
C ASP A 12 -8.00 -17.63 15.74
N LEU A 13 -6.73 -17.19 15.74
CA LEU A 13 -5.79 -17.51 14.65
C LEU A 13 -5.48 -19.01 14.57
N GLY A 14 -5.43 -19.70 15.70
CA GLY A 14 -5.31 -21.15 15.79
C GLY A 14 -6.52 -21.84 15.13
N ALA A 15 -7.72 -21.48 15.55
CA ALA A 15 -8.96 -22.02 15.00
C ALA A 15 -9.09 -21.81 13.48
N LEU A 16 -8.69 -20.63 12.98
CA LEU A 16 -8.63 -20.36 11.54
C LEU A 16 -7.61 -21.25 10.82
N SER A 17 -6.48 -21.56 11.46
CA SER A 17 -5.47 -22.45 10.89
C SER A 17 -5.97 -23.87 10.81
N ASP A 18 -6.62 -24.37 11.84
CA ASP A 18 -7.16 -25.73 11.93
C ASP A 18 -8.28 -25.95 10.90
N SER A 19 -9.03 -24.88 10.60
CA SER A 19 -10.08 -24.87 9.60
C SER A 19 -9.58 -24.61 8.17
N ASN A 20 -8.27 -24.47 7.94
CA ASN A 20 -7.67 -24.05 6.66
C ASN A 20 -8.18 -22.71 6.12
N LEU A 21 -8.68 -21.83 6.99
CA LEU A 21 -9.20 -20.51 6.63
C LEU A 21 -8.19 -19.37 6.88
N ARG A 22 -7.08 -19.67 7.54
CA ARG A 22 -6.04 -18.66 7.81
C ARG A 22 -5.36 -18.23 6.53
N ARG A 23 -5.51 -16.96 6.19
CA ARG A 23 -4.81 -16.35 5.07
C ARG A 23 -3.41 -15.93 5.46
N LYS A 24 -2.45 -16.21 4.60
CA LYS A 24 -1.05 -15.76 4.77
C LYS A 24 -0.74 -14.68 3.75
N LEU A 25 -0.11 -13.61 4.22
CA LEU A 25 0.44 -12.59 3.33
C LEU A 25 1.61 -13.19 2.53
N ARG A 26 1.65 -12.84 1.25
CA ARG A 26 2.73 -13.25 0.34
C ARG A 26 3.65 -12.06 0.13
N LEU A 27 4.91 -12.22 0.51
CA LEU A 27 5.92 -11.17 0.32
C LEU A 27 6.37 -11.15 -1.14
N LEU A 28 6.21 -10.01 -1.77
CA LEU A 28 6.70 -9.73 -3.11
C LEU A 28 7.88 -8.75 -3.02
N SER A 29 8.83 -8.84 -3.93
CA SER A 29 9.99 -7.97 -3.99
C SER A 29 10.01 -7.19 -5.30
N GLY A 30 10.47 -5.94 -5.23
CA GLY A 30 10.58 -5.05 -6.38
C GLY A 30 9.29 -4.26 -6.67
N ALA A 31 9.32 -3.49 -7.76
CA ALA A 31 8.18 -2.73 -8.24
C ALA A 31 7.08 -3.64 -8.79
N GLN A 32 5.84 -3.15 -8.76
CA GLN A 32 4.67 -3.91 -9.22
C GLN A 32 4.46 -3.71 -10.72
N GLY A 33 4.95 -4.65 -11.50
CA GLY A 33 4.78 -4.71 -12.95
C GLY A 33 4.09 -6.01 -13.41
N PRO A 34 4.10 -6.30 -14.71
CA PRO A 34 3.59 -7.55 -15.25
C PRO A 34 4.42 -8.78 -14.84
N LEU A 35 5.69 -8.57 -14.50
CA LEU A 35 6.58 -9.56 -13.89
C LEU A 35 6.93 -9.10 -12.48
N ILE A 36 6.88 -10.03 -11.54
CA ILE A 36 7.18 -9.77 -10.13
C ILE A 36 8.07 -10.89 -9.56
N HIS A 37 8.82 -10.57 -8.52
CA HIS A 37 9.61 -11.56 -7.79
C HIS A 37 8.83 -12.08 -6.59
N PHE A 38 8.58 -13.39 -6.60
CA PHE A 38 7.89 -14.11 -5.55
C PHE A 38 8.67 -15.37 -5.18
N GLU A 39 9.01 -15.51 -3.90
CA GLU A 39 9.79 -16.66 -3.37
C GLU A 39 11.06 -16.96 -4.19
N GLY A 40 11.82 -15.92 -4.54
CA GLY A 40 13.06 -16.03 -5.29
C GLY A 40 12.92 -16.37 -6.78
N ARG A 41 11.72 -16.32 -7.32
CA ARG A 41 11.44 -16.57 -8.75
C ARG A 41 10.71 -15.39 -9.37
N GLU A 42 10.99 -15.15 -10.64
CA GLU A 42 10.20 -14.24 -11.45
C GLU A 42 8.93 -14.95 -11.93
N VAL A 43 7.78 -14.31 -11.75
CA VAL A 43 6.48 -14.87 -12.14
C VAL A 43 5.61 -13.79 -12.82
N ILE A 44 4.71 -14.23 -13.70
CA ILE A 44 3.72 -13.36 -14.33
C ILE A 44 2.66 -12.97 -13.30
N HIS A 45 2.40 -11.67 -13.16
CA HIS A 45 1.47 -11.11 -12.18
C HIS A 45 0.07 -10.92 -12.77
N LEU A 46 -0.76 -11.95 -12.70
CA LEU A 46 -2.15 -11.90 -13.18
C LEU A 46 -3.16 -11.41 -12.14
N ALA A 47 -2.74 -11.25 -10.88
CA ALA A 47 -3.61 -10.88 -9.76
C ALA A 47 -3.55 -9.38 -9.40
N GLY A 48 -2.84 -8.58 -10.17
CA GLY A 48 -2.70 -7.15 -9.92
C GLY A 48 -3.85 -6.33 -10.49
N ASN A 49 -4.05 -5.13 -9.93
CA ASN A 49 -5.02 -4.14 -10.41
C ASN A 49 -4.35 -3.01 -11.21
N ASN A 50 -3.14 -3.22 -11.69
CA ASN A 50 -2.35 -2.25 -12.46
C ASN A 50 -2.79 -2.23 -13.94
N TYR A 51 -4.07 -1.99 -14.19
CA TYR A 51 -4.68 -2.08 -15.53
C TYR A 51 -4.07 -1.12 -16.56
N LEU A 52 -3.57 0.03 -16.11
CA LEU A 52 -2.95 1.04 -16.97
C LEU A 52 -1.42 0.94 -17.02
N GLY A 53 -0.82 0.01 -16.27
CA GLY A 53 0.63 -0.15 -16.19
C GLY A 53 1.35 1.04 -15.56
N LEU A 54 0.69 1.76 -14.66
CA LEU A 54 1.23 2.99 -14.07
C LEU A 54 1.92 2.79 -12.72
N ALA A 55 1.79 1.61 -12.10
CA ALA A 55 2.29 1.39 -10.73
C ALA A 55 3.81 1.53 -10.61
N ASP A 56 4.57 1.21 -11.65
CA ASP A 56 6.02 1.33 -11.74
C ASP A 56 6.50 2.33 -12.82
N HIS A 57 5.59 3.19 -13.28
CA HIS A 57 5.93 4.14 -14.34
C HIS A 57 6.92 5.19 -13.84
N PRO A 58 8.09 5.36 -14.52
CA PRO A 58 9.16 6.23 -14.02
C PRO A 58 8.74 7.69 -13.85
N ALA A 59 7.91 8.23 -14.75
CA ALA A 59 7.45 9.61 -14.61
C ALA A 59 6.59 9.85 -13.36
N LEU A 60 5.87 8.84 -12.87
CA LEU A 60 5.12 8.95 -11.61
C LEU A 60 6.06 8.89 -10.39
N ALA A 61 7.06 8.02 -10.44
CA ALA A 61 8.08 7.93 -9.39
C ALA A 61 8.87 9.25 -9.29
N ASP A 62 9.29 9.82 -10.42
CA ASP A 62 10.03 11.09 -10.48
C ASP A 62 9.16 12.26 -9.96
N ALA A 63 7.89 12.32 -10.37
CA ALA A 63 6.96 13.35 -9.90
C ALA A 63 6.71 13.24 -8.38
N ALA A 64 6.57 12.02 -7.86
CA ALA A 64 6.40 11.79 -6.43
C ALA A 64 7.65 12.19 -5.63
N ALA A 65 8.84 11.83 -6.12
CA ALA A 65 10.11 12.21 -5.48
C ALA A 65 10.30 13.73 -5.45
N LYS A 66 10.01 14.41 -6.57
CA LYS A 66 10.06 15.87 -6.67
C LYS A 66 9.07 16.52 -5.69
N ALA A 67 7.82 16.08 -5.69
CA ALA A 67 6.80 16.61 -4.79
C ALA A 67 7.15 16.38 -3.31
N ALA A 68 7.67 15.21 -2.95
CA ALA A 68 8.12 14.94 -1.59
C ALA A 68 9.29 15.84 -1.16
N SER A 69 10.20 16.16 -2.07
CA SER A 69 11.32 17.07 -1.81
C SER A 69 10.87 18.52 -1.66
N GLU A 70 9.86 18.95 -2.40
CA GLU A 70 9.35 20.33 -2.43
C GLU A 70 8.34 20.60 -1.31
N TRP A 71 7.41 19.66 -1.09
CA TRP A 71 6.25 19.81 -0.20
C TRP A 71 6.32 18.97 1.07
N GLY A 72 7.30 18.09 1.20
CA GLY A 72 7.37 17.11 2.29
C GLY A 72 6.48 15.89 2.04
N SER A 73 6.41 15.01 3.02
CA SER A 73 5.71 13.72 2.93
C SER A 73 4.28 13.73 3.50
N SER A 74 3.84 14.88 4.05
CA SER A 74 2.54 14.99 4.71
C SER A 74 2.08 16.43 4.79
N ALA A 75 0.77 16.65 4.72
CA ALA A 75 0.15 17.93 5.00
C ALA A 75 0.11 18.28 6.50
N ALA A 76 0.39 17.32 7.38
CA ALA A 76 0.46 17.44 8.85
C ALA A 76 -0.82 17.95 9.54
N ALA A 77 -1.88 18.24 8.80
CA ALA A 77 -3.14 18.76 9.33
C ALA A 77 -4.33 18.43 8.42
N SER A 78 -5.54 18.58 8.93
CA SER A 78 -6.73 18.49 8.09
C SER A 78 -6.83 19.66 7.10
N PRO A 79 -7.42 19.48 5.92
CA PRO A 79 -7.57 20.54 4.92
C PRO A 79 -8.25 21.81 5.43
N LEU A 80 -9.24 21.67 6.30
CA LEU A 80 -9.99 22.82 6.86
C LEU A 80 -9.20 23.68 7.86
N ILE A 81 -8.11 23.16 8.41
CA ILE A 81 -7.28 23.89 9.39
C ILE A 81 -6.07 24.51 8.71
N SER A 82 -5.11 23.69 8.28
CA SER A 82 -3.87 24.15 7.64
C SER A 82 -3.27 23.12 6.67
N GLY A 83 -4.00 22.04 6.36
CA GLY A 83 -3.51 20.95 5.52
C GLY A 83 -3.89 21.08 4.04
N TYR A 84 -4.58 22.13 3.59
CA TYR A 84 -4.88 22.36 2.18
C TYR A 84 -3.73 23.13 1.51
N MET A 85 -2.91 22.40 0.79
CA MET A 85 -1.68 22.90 0.19
C MET A 85 -1.85 23.08 -1.33
N GLU A 86 -0.91 23.75 -1.98
CA GLU A 86 -0.96 24.02 -3.44
C GLU A 86 -1.16 22.76 -4.30
N PRO A 87 -0.54 21.60 -4.02
CA PRO A 87 -0.81 20.38 -4.80
C PRO A 87 -2.26 19.90 -4.73
N HIS A 88 -2.93 20.10 -3.59
CA HIS A 88 -4.34 19.75 -3.43
C HIS A 88 -5.24 20.65 -4.29
N GLU A 89 -4.98 21.95 -4.27
CA GLU A 89 -5.69 22.94 -5.08
C GLU A 89 -5.47 22.67 -6.57
N ALA A 90 -4.22 22.39 -6.99
CA ALA A 90 -3.88 22.09 -8.37
C ALA A 90 -4.64 20.86 -8.89
N LEU A 91 -4.71 19.79 -8.09
CA LEU A 91 -5.47 18.59 -8.43
C LEU A 91 -6.97 18.87 -8.50
N SER A 92 -7.53 19.59 -7.53
CA SER A 92 -8.96 19.93 -7.51
C SER A 92 -9.44 20.72 -8.72
N ARG A 93 -8.55 21.50 -9.33
CA ARG A 93 -8.87 22.28 -10.56
C ARG A 93 -8.84 21.43 -11.83
N GLN A 94 -8.21 20.25 -11.79
CA GLN A 94 -8.09 19.37 -12.94
C GLN A 94 -9.17 18.29 -12.99
N LEU A 95 -9.83 18.03 -11.87
CA LEU A 95 -10.94 17.06 -11.74
C LEU A 95 -12.30 17.72 -11.94
#